data_aff2cf741ac170483338bdc314dcb3de
#
_entry.id   aff2cf741ac170483338bdc314dcb3de
#
_cell.length_a   1.000
_cell.length_b   1.000
_cell.length_c   1.000
_cell.angle_alpha   90.00
_cell.angle_beta   90.00
_cell.angle_gamma   90.00
#
_symmetry.space_group_name_H-M   'P 1'
#
loop_
_entity.id
_entity.type
_entity.pdbx_description
1 polymer ?
#
loop_
_entity_poly.entity_id
_entity_poly.type
_entity_poly.pdbx_seq_one_letter_code
_entity_poly.pdbx_strand_id
1 'polypeptide(L)'
;PAAPPPEDISSQWKPDEDLASRGAVPEGGPEVAPVSPAPGPQSTHYGQVVEDFVLNALTARLAQTCDYAARRSAVADWNEANPVLKRGIALTPVKFGISFTLTHLNQAGALVHVYQDGSIQLNHGGTEMGQGLYQKVAQVAARVFGVPVGLVRLTATDTGKVPNTSATAASSGSDLNGMAVKAACDTIRDRMAAHLAALHQVPPQSVVFAEGGVTVGETRLGFAEAAALCYQGRVSLSATGFYRTPKLDWDRLRGQGRPFFYFAYGAACTEVVVDTLTGEYRILRADILQDCGASLNPALDLGQIEGGYVQGAGWLTTEELVWDERGRLRTHAPSTYKIPACSDRPEVFNVALWDGRNVEETI
;
A
#
# COMPACT_ATOMS: atom_id res chain seq x y z
N PRO A 1 40.54 -23.73 -24.10
CA PRO A 1 39.83 -24.86 -23.50
C PRO A 1 38.39 -24.39 -23.21
N ALA A 2 37.44 -25.03 -23.90
CA ALA A 2 36.03 -24.78 -23.71
C ALA A 2 35.62 -25.32 -22.31
N ALA A 3 34.77 -24.60 -21.64
CA ALA A 3 34.18 -25.06 -20.38
C ALA A 3 33.36 -26.34 -20.65
N PRO A 4 33.32 -27.29 -19.72
CA PRO A 4 32.49 -28.48 -19.89
C PRO A 4 31.00 -28.08 -19.92
N PRO A 5 30.15 -28.82 -20.64
CA PRO A 5 28.72 -28.57 -20.68
C PRO A 5 28.13 -28.71 -19.24
N PRO A 6 27.08 -27.96 -18.91
CA PRO A 6 26.43 -28.09 -17.62
C PRO A 6 25.89 -29.52 -17.48
N GLU A 7 26.08 -30.12 -16.29
CA GLU A 7 25.51 -31.41 -15.96
C GLU A 7 23.97 -31.37 -16.06
N ASP A 8 23.42 -32.38 -16.67
CA ASP A 8 21.97 -32.56 -16.82
C ASP A 8 21.34 -32.88 -15.46
N ILE A 9 20.80 -31.85 -14.83
CA ILE A 9 20.07 -31.98 -13.57
C ILE A 9 18.66 -32.54 -13.72
N SER A 10 18.19 -32.81 -14.95
CA SER A 10 16.86 -33.38 -15.20
C SER A 10 16.71 -34.80 -14.68
N SER A 11 17.80 -35.54 -14.51
CA SER A 11 17.82 -36.92 -14.00
C SER A 11 17.77 -37.00 -12.45
N GLN A 12 17.88 -35.89 -11.72
CA GLN A 12 17.87 -35.87 -10.27
C GLN A 12 16.50 -35.51 -9.70
N TRP A 13 15.55 -35.04 -10.51
CA TRP A 13 14.19 -34.74 -10.05
C TRP A 13 13.36 -36.02 -10.07
N LYS A 14 13.21 -36.70 -8.94
CA LYS A 14 12.19 -37.71 -8.73
C LYS A 14 10.94 -37.00 -8.21
N PRO A 15 9.76 -37.23 -8.80
CA PRO A 15 8.50 -36.81 -8.18
C PRO A 15 8.45 -37.38 -6.77
N ASP A 16 8.17 -36.52 -5.80
CA ASP A 16 8.00 -36.93 -4.41
C ASP A 16 6.75 -37.85 -4.34
N GLU A 17 6.96 -39.16 -4.26
CA GLU A 17 5.87 -40.15 -4.13
C GLU A 17 5.05 -39.93 -2.86
N ASP A 18 5.51 -39.08 -1.96
CA ASP A 18 4.84 -38.68 -0.72
C ASP A 18 3.75 -37.61 -0.95
N LEU A 19 3.69 -36.97 -2.11
CA LEU A 19 2.62 -36.00 -2.43
C LEU A 19 1.26 -36.68 -2.66
N ALA A 20 1.26 -37.93 -3.13
CA ALA A 20 0.04 -38.71 -3.33
C ALA A 20 -0.56 -39.23 -1.99
N SER A 21 0.27 -39.37 -0.97
CA SER A 21 -0.17 -39.83 0.38
C SER A 21 -0.64 -38.66 1.29
N ARG A 22 -0.33 -37.42 0.93
CA ARG A 22 -0.77 -36.22 1.67
C ARG A 22 -2.16 -35.71 1.26
N GLY A 23 -2.84 -36.38 0.35
CA GLY A 23 -4.17 -36.01 -0.16
C GLY A 23 -5.36 -36.39 0.73
N ALA A 24 -5.15 -37.01 1.89
CA ALA A 24 -6.20 -37.19 2.87
C ALA A 24 -6.18 -36.00 3.84
N VAL A 25 -6.96 -34.97 3.54
CA VAL A 25 -7.31 -33.94 4.54
C VAL A 25 -7.99 -34.66 5.69
N PRO A 26 -7.46 -34.54 6.94
CA PRO A 26 -8.12 -35.16 8.08
C PRO A 26 -9.57 -34.65 8.17
N GLU A 27 -10.52 -35.55 8.27
CA GLU A 27 -11.91 -35.24 8.64
C GLU A 27 -11.86 -34.59 10.03
N GLY A 28 -12.21 -33.30 10.08
CA GLY A 28 -12.06 -32.43 11.25
C GLY A 28 -11.07 -31.31 10.99
N GLY A 29 -11.47 -30.35 10.13
CA GLY A 29 -10.75 -29.07 10.06
C GLY A 29 -10.76 -28.42 11.44
N PRO A 30 -9.68 -27.72 11.84
CA PRO A 30 -9.62 -27.12 13.15
C PRO A 30 -10.84 -26.23 13.36
N GLU A 31 -11.61 -26.56 14.39
CA GLU A 31 -12.55 -25.62 14.98
C GLU A 31 -11.80 -24.31 15.16
N VAL A 32 -12.29 -23.22 14.58
CA VAL A 32 -11.69 -21.90 14.79
C VAL A 32 -11.93 -21.56 16.25
N ALA A 33 -11.05 -22.06 17.11
CA ALA A 33 -11.09 -21.74 18.53
C ALA A 33 -11.01 -20.20 18.66
N PRO A 34 -11.74 -19.61 19.61
CA PRO A 34 -11.61 -18.19 19.89
C PRO A 34 -10.14 -17.90 20.15
N VAL A 35 -9.56 -17.04 19.31
CA VAL A 35 -8.14 -16.70 19.39
C VAL A 35 -7.90 -16.03 20.72
N SER A 36 -7.31 -16.77 21.65
CA SER A 36 -6.82 -16.18 22.90
C SER A 36 -5.84 -15.06 22.57
N PRO A 37 -5.90 -13.89 23.25
CA PRO A 37 -4.92 -12.85 23.04
C PRO A 37 -3.52 -13.45 23.24
N ALA A 38 -2.64 -13.22 22.28
CA ALA A 38 -1.27 -13.73 22.32
C ALA A 38 -0.57 -13.26 23.60
N PRO A 39 0.09 -14.14 24.36
CA PRO A 39 0.79 -13.74 25.56
C PRO A 39 2.04 -12.93 25.22
N GLY A 40 2.05 -11.65 25.58
CA GLY A 40 3.22 -10.77 25.49
C GLY A 40 3.48 -10.15 24.11
N PRO A 41 4.50 -9.30 23.99
CA PRO A 41 4.85 -8.66 22.73
C PRO A 41 5.36 -9.72 21.73
N GLN A 42 4.75 -9.76 20.56
CA GLN A 42 5.18 -10.64 19.47
C GLN A 42 6.43 -10.07 18.80
N SER A 43 7.35 -10.95 18.40
CA SER A 43 8.53 -10.59 17.64
C SER A 43 8.65 -11.45 16.39
N THR A 44 9.25 -10.90 15.34
CA THR A 44 9.60 -11.64 14.14
C THR A 44 10.85 -12.52 14.39
N HIS A 45 11.10 -13.48 13.50
CA HIS A 45 12.30 -14.32 13.55
C HIS A 45 13.63 -13.54 13.39
N TYR A 46 13.54 -12.30 12.84
CA TYR A 46 14.68 -11.39 12.70
C TYR A 46 14.76 -10.34 13.84
N GLY A 47 14.01 -10.52 14.92
CA GLY A 47 14.12 -9.74 16.16
C GLY A 47 13.29 -8.45 16.22
N GLN A 48 12.51 -8.09 15.18
CA GLN A 48 11.63 -6.93 15.24
C GLN A 48 10.41 -7.21 16.11
N VAL A 49 10.17 -6.36 17.12
CA VAL A 49 8.92 -6.36 17.89
C VAL A 49 7.79 -5.93 16.97
N VAL A 50 6.69 -6.68 16.97
CA VAL A 50 5.47 -6.36 16.22
C VAL A 50 4.59 -5.50 17.11
N GLU A 51 4.62 -4.21 16.86
CA GLU A 51 3.71 -3.23 17.44
C GLU A 51 2.40 -3.24 16.63
N ASP A 52 1.28 -2.85 17.21
CA ASP A 52 0.01 -2.70 16.51
C ASP A 52 -0.44 -3.95 15.71
N PHE A 53 -0.49 -5.10 16.38
CA PHE A 53 -0.86 -6.37 15.76
C PHE A 53 -2.38 -6.55 15.69
N VAL A 54 -2.98 -6.28 14.52
CA VAL A 54 -4.43 -6.38 14.32
C VAL A 54 -4.87 -7.62 13.53
N LEU A 55 -3.93 -8.42 13.00
CA LEU A 55 -4.21 -9.49 12.04
C LEU A 55 -5.25 -10.52 12.53
N ASN A 56 -5.17 -10.91 13.79
CA ASN A 56 -6.12 -11.89 14.35
C ASN A 56 -7.54 -11.34 14.40
N ALA A 57 -7.71 -10.09 14.88
CA ALA A 57 -9.01 -9.43 14.95
C ALA A 57 -9.58 -9.17 13.54
N LEU A 58 -8.73 -8.72 12.62
CA LEU A 58 -9.08 -8.49 11.22
C LEU A 58 -9.54 -9.78 10.54
N THR A 59 -8.80 -10.88 10.70
CA THR A 59 -9.13 -12.19 10.13
C THR A 59 -10.44 -12.74 10.70
N ALA A 60 -10.63 -12.64 12.01
CA ALA A 60 -11.86 -13.06 12.67
C ALA A 60 -13.07 -12.25 12.18
N ARG A 61 -12.92 -10.93 12.05
CA ARG A 61 -13.98 -10.08 11.50
C ARG A 61 -14.33 -10.45 10.06
N LEU A 62 -13.32 -10.67 9.21
CA LEU A 62 -13.55 -11.11 7.83
C LEU A 62 -14.27 -12.46 7.80
N ALA A 63 -13.81 -13.44 8.56
CA ALA A 63 -14.44 -14.77 8.63
C ALA A 63 -15.93 -14.69 9.03
N GLN A 64 -16.26 -13.79 9.95
CA GLN A 64 -17.64 -13.54 10.37
C GLN A 64 -18.44 -12.81 9.28
N THR A 65 -17.93 -11.71 8.72
CA THR A 65 -18.68 -10.88 7.77
C THR A 65 -18.89 -11.54 6.41
N CYS A 66 -18.03 -12.47 6.03
CA CYS A 66 -18.17 -13.25 4.79
C CYS A 66 -18.83 -14.62 4.99
N ASP A 67 -19.33 -14.94 6.20
CA ASP A 67 -19.97 -16.21 6.54
C ASP A 67 -19.08 -17.44 6.24
N TYR A 68 -17.76 -17.34 6.52
CA TYR A 68 -16.78 -18.34 6.10
C TYR A 68 -17.15 -19.76 6.53
N ALA A 69 -17.56 -19.96 7.78
CA ALA A 69 -17.88 -21.29 8.32
C ALA A 69 -19.08 -21.92 7.61
N ALA A 70 -20.18 -21.17 7.43
CA ALA A 70 -21.37 -21.65 6.72
C ALA A 70 -21.09 -21.96 5.25
N ARG A 71 -20.32 -21.08 4.57
CA ARG A 71 -19.92 -21.29 3.17
C ARG A 71 -19.02 -22.50 3.01
N ARG A 72 -18.09 -22.72 3.95
CA ARG A 72 -17.21 -23.88 3.92
C ARG A 72 -18.01 -25.19 4.03
N SER A 73 -19.03 -25.24 4.89
CA SER A 73 -19.95 -26.37 4.97
C SER A 73 -20.70 -26.56 3.66
N ALA A 74 -21.29 -25.48 3.12
CA ALA A 74 -22.02 -25.54 1.85
C ALA A 74 -21.14 -25.99 0.66
N VAL A 75 -19.86 -25.63 0.66
CA VAL A 75 -18.89 -26.11 -0.34
C VAL A 75 -18.64 -27.62 -0.20
N ALA A 76 -18.57 -28.15 1.03
CA ALA A 76 -18.43 -29.57 1.25
C ALA A 76 -19.66 -30.34 0.72
N ASP A 77 -20.87 -29.90 1.09
CA ASP A 77 -22.14 -30.49 0.64
C ASP A 77 -22.28 -30.45 -0.89
N TRP A 78 -21.88 -29.31 -1.49
CA TRP A 78 -21.83 -29.17 -2.96
C TRP A 78 -20.90 -30.20 -3.59
N ASN A 79 -19.70 -30.35 -3.05
CA ASN A 79 -18.69 -31.26 -3.60
C ASN A 79 -19.08 -32.74 -3.49
N GLU A 80 -19.84 -33.08 -2.48
CA GLU A 80 -20.40 -34.43 -2.34
C GLU A 80 -21.44 -34.71 -3.43
N ALA A 81 -22.33 -33.76 -3.70
CA ALA A 81 -23.40 -33.88 -4.69
C ALA A 81 -22.94 -33.76 -6.15
N ASN A 82 -21.76 -33.14 -6.41
CA ASN A 82 -21.29 -32.84 -7.76
C ASN A 82 -19.96 -33.54 -8.07
N PRO A 83 -19.96 -34.58 -8.93
CA PRO A 83 -18.75 -35.35 -9.22
C PRO A 83 -17.74 -34.61 -10.10
N VAL A 84 -18.20 -33.70 -10.96
CA VAL A 84 -17.38 -33.01 -11.98
C VAL A 84 -17.03 -31.58 -11.56
N LEU A 85 -18.03 -30.77 -11.24
CA LEU A 85 -17.81 -29.39 -10.79
C LEU A 85 -17.48 -29.39 -9.31
N LYS A 86 -16.31 -28.94 -8.95
CA LYS A 86 -15.86 -28.82 -7.57
C LYS A 86 -15.73 -27.36 -7.15
N ARG A 87 -16.12 -27.05 -5.93
CA ARG A 87 -15.91 -25.74 -5.31
C ARG A 87 -14.77 -25.79 -4.29
N GLY A 88 -14.09 -24.68 -4.15
CA GLY A 88 -13.09 -24.48 -3.10
C GLY A 88 -13.28 -23.12 -2.45
N ILE A 89 -13.00 -23.04 -1.15
CA ILE A 89 -12.99 -21.78 -0.40
C ILE A 89 -11.76 -21.73 0.50
N ALA A 90 -11.06 -20.60 0.48
CA ALA A 90 -9.90 -20.39 1.33
C ALA A 90 -9.95 -18.98 1.94
N LEU A 91 -9.50 -18.86 3.19
CA LEU A 91 -9.28 -17.62 3.89
C LEU A 91 -7.79 -17.49 4.17
N THR A 92 -7.18 -16.45 3.60
CA THR A 92 -5.72 -16.24 3.64
C THR A 92 -5.41 -14.89 4.28
N PRO A 93 -4.78 -14.87 5.47
CA PRO A 93 -4.27 -13.63 6.07
C PRO A 93 -2.91 -13.26 5.48
N VAL A 94 -2.58 -11.96 5.52
CA VAL A 94 -1.30 -11.42 5.09
C VAL A 94 -0.77 -10.37 6.06
N LYS A 95 0.54 -10.36 6.27
CA LYS A 95 1.29 -9.31 6.95
C LYS A 95 2.42 -8.85 6.04
N PHE A 96 2.49 -7.55 5.77
CA PHE A 96 3.48 -6.96 4.89
C PHE A 96 4.25 -5.85 5.61
N GLY A 97 5.58 -5.89 5.56
CA GLY A 97 6.42 -4.87 6.17
C GLY A 97 6.65 -3.69 5.25
N ILE A 98 6.49 -2.47 5.77
CA ILE A 98 6.63 -1.22 5.02
C ILE A 98 8.00 -0.61 5.30
N SER A 99 8.85 -0.56 4.34
CA SER A 99 10.16 0.09 4.16
C SER A 99 11.10 -0.81 3.35
N PHE A 100 12.15 -0.20 2.79
CA PHE A 100 13.24 -0.96 2.19
C PHE A 100 14.16 -1.56 3.24
N THR A 101 14.59 -2.81 3.06
CA THR A 101 15.66 -3.43 3.85
C THR A 101 17.04 -2.84 3.52
N LEU A 102 17.17 -2.10 2.41
CA LEU A 102 18.27 -1.19 2.13
C LEU A 102 17.97 0.16 2.79
N THR A 103 18.40 0.35 4.02
CA THR A 103 17.97 1.46 4.88
C THR A 103 18.18 2.85 4.26
N HIS A 104 19.25 3.04 3.46
CA HIS A 104 19.53 4.32 2.79
C HIS A 104 18.48 4.70 1.71
N LEU A 105 17.65 3.77 1.25
CA LEU A 105 16.56 4.05 0.32
C LEU A 105 15.32 4.63 1.01
N ASN A 106 15.25 4.60 2.35
CA ASN A 106 14.08 5.09 3.09
C ASN A 106 14.19 6.60 3.37
N GLN A 107 14.28 7.39 2.30
CA GLN A 107 14.36 8.84 2.35
C GLN A 107 13.73 9.46 1.09
N ALA A 108 13.26 10.70 1.22
CA ALA A 108 12.76 11.48 0.10
C ALA A 108 12.98 12.97 0.33
N GLY A 109 13.10 13.70 -0.77
CA GLY A 109 13.08 15.16 -0.79
C GLY A 109 11.83 15.70 -1.49
N ALA A 110 11.50 16.95 -1.21
CA ALA A 110 10.44 17.68 -1.87
C ALA A 110 10.82 19.15 -2.04
N LEU A 111 10.17 19.84 -2.97
CA LEU A 111 10.27 21.28 -3.19
C LEU A 111 8.86 21.84 -3.35
N VAL A 112 8.53 22.85 -2.56
CA VAL A 112 7.21 23.51 -2.58
C VAL A 112 7.39 25.01 -2.78
N HIS A 113 6.55 25.59 -3.63
CA HIS A 113 6.44 27.04 -3.84
C HIS A 113 4.99 27.47 -3.69
N VAL A 114 4.74 28.52 -2.92
CA VAL A 114 3.46 29.23 -2.86
C VAL A 114 3.60 30.52 -3.62
N TYR A 115 2.74 30.74 -4.63
CA TYR A 115 2.72 31.96 -5.42
C TYR A 115 1.77 33.00 -4.85
N GLN A 116 1.90 34.27 -5.30
CA GLN A 116 1.11 35.41 -4.81
C GLN A 116 -0.40 35.25 -5.07
N ASP A 117 -0.77 34.50 -6.09
CA ASP A 117 -2.16 34.18 -6.42
C ASP A 117 -2.76 33.03 -5.57
N GLY A 118 -1.98 32.51 -4.62
CA GLY A 118 -2.36 31.38 -3.77
C GLY A 118 -2.19 30.01 -4.42
N SER A 119 -1.72 29.93 -5.66
CA SER A 119 -1.40 28.66 -6.27
C SER A 119 -0.16 28.04 -5.63
N ILE A 120 -0.11 26.71 -5.57
CA ILE A 120 0.98 25.95 -4.94
C ILE A 120 1.59 25.03 -5.98
N GLN A 121 2.87 25.18 -6.24
CA GLN A 121 3.62 24.24 -7.07
C GLN A 121 4.39 23.28 -6.19
N LEU A 122 4.29 22.00 -6.51
CA LEU A 122 4.82 20.88 -5.75
C LEU A 122 5.69 20.00 -6.63
N ASN A 123 6.89 19.69 -6.15
CA ASN A 123 7.80 18.72 -6.75
C ASN A 123 8.18 17.68 -5.70
N HIS A 124 8.08 16.42 -6.05
CA HIS A 124 8.62 15.30 -5.27
C HIS A 124 9.14 14.21 -6.21
N GLY A 125 9.93 13.29 -5.67
CA GLY A 125 10.60 12.28 -6.48
C GLY A 125 9.82 10.99 -6.71
N GLY A 126 8.64 10.83 -6.09
CA GLY A 126 7.80 9.65 -6.27
C GLY A 126 7.21 9.57 -7.67
N THR A 127 7.25 8.38 -8.27
CA THR A 127 6.71 8.11 -9.61
C THR A 127 5.23 7.75 -9.53
N GLU A 128 4.40 8.39 -10.37
CA GLU A 128 3.01 7.99 -10.58
C GLU A 128 2.95 6.83 -11.57
N MET A 129 2.38 5.72 -11.14
CA MET A 129 2.22 4.48 -11.91
C MET A 129 0.75 4.04 -12.01
N GLY A 130 -0.19 4.94 -11.66
CA GLY A 130 -1.62 4.66 -11.57
C GLY A 130 -2.11 4.39 -10.14
N GLN A 131 -1.20 4.39 -9.14
CA GLN A 131 -1.54 4.14 -7.73
C GLN A 131 -2.09 5.38 -7.00
N GLY A 132 -2.18 6.53 -7.68
CA GLY A 132 -2.73 7.76 -7.10
C GLY A 132 -1.79 8.50 -6.15
N LEU A 133 -0.49 8.26 -6.24
CA LEU A 133 0.51 8.90 -5.37
C LEU A 133 0.47 10.43 -5.48
N TYR A 134 0.37 10.96 -6.70
CA TYR A 134 0.30 12.41 -6.93
C TYR A 134 -0.90 13.04 -6.23
N GLN A 135 -2.06 12.41 -6.33
CA GLN A 135 -3.27 12.89 -5.67
C GLN A 135 -3.13 12.86 -4.15
N LYS A 136 -2.58 11.79 -3.58
CA LYS A 136 -2.36 11.67 -2.13
C LYS A 136 -1.38 12.73 -1.62
N VAL A 137 -0.27 12.93 -2.31
CA VAL A 137 0.73 13.94 -1.91
C VAL A 137 0.20 15.37 -2.07
N ALA A 138 -0.61 15.65 -3.11
CA ALA A 138 -1.30 16.94 -3.24
C ALA A 138 -2.26 17.19 -2.07
N GLN A 139 -2.98 16.16 -1.62
CA GLN A 139 -3.88 16.26 -0.46
C GLN A 139 -3.12 16.61 0.83
N VAL A 140 -1.90 16.10 1.01
CA VAL A 140 -1.05 16.45 2.16
C VAL A 140 -0.72 17.95 2.15
N ALA A 141 -0.27 18.50 1.02
CA ALA A 141 0.01 19.94 0.90
C ALA A 141 -1.25 20.80 1.11
N ALA A 142 -2.34 20.41 0.48
CA ALA A 142 -3.63 21.09 0.61
C ALA A 142 -4.11 21.13 2.07
N ARG A 143 -3.93 20.02 2.81
CA ARG A 143 -4.30 19.94 4.23
C ARG A 143 -3.45 20.85 5.12
N VAL A 144 -2.13 20.90 4.88
CA VAL A 144 -1.23 21.78 5.67
C VAL A 144 -1.58 23.26 5.52
N PHE A 145 -1.95 23.68 4.33
CA PHE A 145 -2.36 25.08 4.05
C PHE A 145 -3.86 25.32 4.21
N GLY A 146 -4.65 24.31 4.49
CA GLY A 146 -6.10 24.42 4.63
C GLY A 146 -6.81 24.86 3.34
N VAL A 147 -6.31 24.48 2.17
CA VAL A 147 -6.82 24.92 0.86
C VAL A 147 -7.42 23.75 0.06
N PRO A 148 -8.27 24.04 -0.95
CA PRO A 148 -8.71 23.01 -1.89
C PRO A 148 -7.54 22.39 -2.66
N VAL A 149 -7.57 21.08 -2.87
CA VAL A 149 -6.51 20.33 -3.58
C VAL A 149 -6.29 20.84 -5.01
N GLY A 150 -7.29 21.43 -5.64
CA GLY A 150 -7.19 22.03 -6.98
C GLY A 150 -6.22 23.21 -7.10
N LEU A 151 -5.81 23.83 -5.98
CA LEU A 151 -4.77 24.85 -5.96
C LEU A 151 -3.35 24.26 -5.99
N VAL A 152 -3.20 22.96 -5.73
CA VAL A 152 -1.90 22.27 -5.73
C VAL A 152 -1.62 21.67 -7.10
N ARG A 153 -0.54 22.08 -7.72
CA ARG A 153 -0.08 21.59 -9.03
C ARG A 153 1.22 20.83 -8.88
N LEU A 154 1.21 19.56 -9.28
CA LEU A 154 2.41 18.76 -9.33
C LEU A 154 3.07 18.88 -10.70
N THR A 155 4.39 18.92 -10.70
CA THR A 155 5.17 18.81 -11.92
C THR A 155 5.57 17.35 -12.17
N ALA A 156 5.87 17.03 -13.42
CA ALA A 156 6.42 15.72 -13.76
C ALA A 156 7.71 15.44 -12.97
N THR A 157 7.90 14.20 -12.58
CA THR A 157 9.12 13.73 -11.89
C THR A 157 10.26 13.61 -12.90
N ASP A 158 11.38 14.28 -12.63
CA ASP A 158 12.62 14.13 -13.38
C ASP A 158 13.84 14.31 -12.45
N THR A 159 15.00 13.85 -12.90
CA THR A 159 16.23 13.82 -12.10
C THR A 159 16.85 15.20 -11.83
N GLY A 160 16.36 16.25 -12.48
CA GLY A 160 16.86 17.62 -12.33
C GLY A 160 16.24 18.42 -11.19
N LYS A 161 15.20 17.88 -10.51
CA LYS A 161 14.37 18.70 -9.61
C LYS A 161 14.55 18.42 -8.13
N VAL A 162 14.53 17.17 -7.71
CA VAL A 162 14.46 16.79 -6.29
C VAL A 162 15.58 15.85 -5.93
N PRO A 163 16.46 16.21 -4.98
CA PRO A 163 17.48 15.32 -4.47
C PRO A 163 16.92 14.27 -3.50
N ASN A 164 17.73 13.29 -3.17
CA ASN A 164 17.42 12.26 -2.17
C ASN A 164 16.18 11.39 -2.50
N THR A 165 15.89 11.25 -3.77
CA THR A 165 14.79 10.39 -4.22
C THR A 165 15.26 8.95 -4.33
N SER A 166 14.54 8.04 -3.72
CA SER A 166 14.69 6.60 -3.90
C SER A 166 13.67 6.05 -4.90
N ALA A 167 13.82 4.77 -5.26
CA ALA A 167 12.84 4.08 -6.10
C ALA A 167 11.44 4.11 -5.44
N THR A 168 10.39 4.26 -6.26
CA THR A 168 9.01 4.19 -5.79
C THR A 168 8.60 2.73 -5.65
N ALA A 169 8.93 2.13 -4.52
CA ALA A 169 8.73 0.73 -4.18
C ALA A 169 8.58 0.54 -2.66
N ALA A 170 8.58 -0.71 -2.19
CA ALA A 170 8.45 -1.08 -0.77
C ALA A 170 7.18 -0.53 -0.08
N SER A 171 6.17 -0.17 -0.86
CA SER A 171 4.89 0.41 -0.41
C SER A 171 5.00 1.68 0.45
N SER A 172 6.15 2.37 0.38
CA SER A 172 6.48 3.54 1.20
C SER A 172 6.33 4.88 0.47
N GLY A 173 5.79 4.88 -0.75
CA GLY A 173 5.72 6.07 -1.60
C GLY A 173 4.96 7.23 -0.98
N SER A 174 3.79 6.97 -0.38
CA SER A 174 2.98 8.00 0.29
C SER A 174 3.68 8.54 1.54
N ASP A 175 4.23 7.66 2.38
CA ASP A 175 4.95 8.06 3.59
C ASP A 175 6.16 8.94 3.25
N LEU A 176 7.05 8.44 2.38
CA LEU A 176 8.30 9.15 2.07
C LEU A 176 8.04 10.51 1.42
N ASN A 177 7.25 10.52 0.35
CA ASN A 177 7.02 11.76 -0.41
C ASN A 177 6.04 12.68 0.31
N GLY A 178 5.00 12.16 0.95
CA GLY A 178 4.04 12.94 1.72
C GLY A 178 4.69 13.63 2.91
N MET A 179 5.53 12.92 3.69
CA MET A 179 6.25 13.51 4.82
C MET A 179 7.30 14.54 4.38
N ALA A 180 8.01 14.30 3.27
CA ALA A 180 8.94 15.30 2.73
C ALA A 180 8.20 16.58 2.30
N VAL A 181 7.04 16.42 1.65
CA VAL A 181 6.18 17.56 1.27
C VAL A 181 5.63 18.27 2.50
N LYS A 182 5.16 17.52 3.49
CA LYS A 182 4.68 18.07 4.77
C LYS A 182 5.75 18.95 5.42
N ALA A 183 6.99 18.49 5.49
CA ALA A 183 8.10 19.24 6.06
C ALA A 183 8.36 20.57 5.32
N ALA A 184 8.29 20.58 3.98
CA ALA A 184 8.40 21.80 3.19
C ALA A 184 7.22 22.76 3.44
N CYS A 185 5.99 22.22 3.43
CA CYS A 185 4.77 23.01 3.65
C CYS A 185 4.71 23.60 5.07
N ASP A 186 5.08 22.83 6.10
CA ASP A 186 5.15 23.31 7.48
C ASP A 186 6.13 24.47 7.60
N THR A 187 7.32 24.38 6.97
CA THR A 187 8.30 25.45 6.95
C THR A 187 7.74 26.75 6.34
N ILE A 188 7.01 26.65 5.23
CA ILE A 188 6.40 27.82 4.58
C ILE A 188 5.26 28.36 5.44
N ARG A 189 4.37 27.47 5.91
CA ARG A 189 3.23 27.86 6.78
C ARG A 189 3.69 28.60 8.03
N ASP A 190 4.73 28.11 8.70
CA ASP A 190 5.24 28.71 9.93
C ASP A 190 5.83 30.09 9.69
N ARG A 191 6.53 30.30 8.55
CA ARG A 191 7.01 31.62 8.12
C ARG A 191 5.86 32.58 7.83
N MET A 192 4.83 32.10 7.12
CA MET A 192 3.62 32.89 6.84
C MET A 192 2.91 33.26 8.16
N ALA A 193 2.73 32.29 9.04
CA ALA A 193 2.07 32.49 10.34
C ALA A 193 2.82 33.53 11.18
N ALA A 194 4.14 33.44 11.28
CA ALA A 194 4.95 34.40 12.02
C ALA A 194 4.81 35.84 11.48
N HIS A 195 4.85 36.01 10.14
CA HIS A 195 4.71 37.32 9.52
C HIS A 195 3.31 37.91 9.71
N LEU A 196 2.26 37.13 9.44
CA LEU A 196 0.87 37.58 9.59
C LEU A 196 0.53 37.90 11.04
N ALA A 197 1.02 37.08 11.98
CA ALA A 197 0.87 37.34 13.40
C ALA A 197 1.50 38.67 13.83
N ALA A 198 2.70 38.97 13.33
CA ALA A 198 3.38 40.23 13.60
C ALA A 198 2.63 41.46 13.01
N LEU A 199 2.08 41.33 11.80
CA LEU A 199 1.26 42.39 11.18
C LEU A 199 0.00 42.70 12.00
N HIS A 200 -0.65 41.68 12.59
CA HIS A 200 -1.88 41.82 13.34
C HIS A 200 -1.67 41.88 14.86
N GLN A 201 -0.41 41.90 15.33
CA GLN A 201 -0.03 41.96 16.75
C GLN A 201 -0.66 40.83 17.62
N VAL A 202 -0.72 39.63 17.08
CA VAL A 202 -1.23 38.42 17.75
C VAL A 202 -0.13 37.35 17.87
N PRO A 203 -0.27 36.37 18.77
CA PRO A 203 0.68 35.25 18.84
C PRO A 203 0.64 34.37 17.57
N PRO A 204 1.77 33.84 17.06
CA PRO A 204 1.80 32.99 15.86
C PRO A 204 0.88 31.76 15.97
N GLN A 205 0.68 31.23 17.17
CA GLN A 205 -0.20 30.07 17.43
C GLN A 205 -1.68 30.36 17.20
N SER A 206 -2.09 31.63 17.15
CA SER A 206 -3.47 32.04 16.83
C SER A 206 -3.73 32.15 15.32
N VAL A 207 -2.73 31.90 14.49
CA VAL A 207 -2.88 31.88 13.02
C VAL A 207 -3.31 30.48 12.58
N VAL A 208 -4.51 30.38 12.00
CA VAL A 208 -5.11 29.12 11.59
C VAL A 208 -5.34 29.11 10.09
N PHE A 209 -4.78 28.10 9.44
CA PHE A 209 -4.95 27.84 8.00
C PHE A 209 -6.07 26.80 7.82
N ALA A 210 -7.22 27.21 7.32
CA ALA A 210 -8.39 26.35 7.13
C ALA A 210 -9.36 26.92 6.08
N GLU A 211 -10.16 26.07 5.48
CA GLU A 211 -11.30 26.45 4.62
C GLU A 211 -10.96 27.45 3.51
N GLY A 212 -9.80 27.28 2.87
CA GLY A 212 -9.33 28.13 1.78
C GLY A 212 -8.82 29.51 2.21
N GLY A 213 -8.59 29.71 3.50
CA GLY A 213 -8.13 31.00 4.04
C GLY A 213 -7.23 30.88 5.26
N VAL A 214 -6.85 32.04 5.80
CA VAL A 214 -6.02 32.16 7.00
C VAL A 214 -6.72 33.07 7.99
N THR A 215 -7.01 32.56 9.16
CA THR A 215 -7.56 33.36 10.28
C THR A 215 -6.42 33.83 11.15
N VAL A 216 -6.34 35.16 11.40
CA VAL A 216 -5.31 35.82 12.19
C VAL A 216 -6.00 36.62 13.28
N GLY A 217 -6.07 36.10 14.50
CA GLY A 217 -6.92 36.66 15.55
C GLY A 217 -8.40 36.68 15.13
N GLU A 218 -8.99 37.88 15.03
CA GLU A 218 -10.36 38.07 14.55
C GLU A 218 -10.49 38.32 13.06
N THR A 219 -9.39 38.48 12.35
CA THR A 219 -9.34 38.77 10.89
C THR A 219 -9.26 37.49 10.10
N ARG A 220 -10.10 37.35 9.07
CA ARG A 220 -10.01 36.27 8.08
C ARG A 220 -9.55 36.81 6.74
N LEU A 221 -8.48 36.24 6.22
CA LEU A 221 -7.89 36.54 4.90
C LEU A 221 -8.13 35.37 3.95
N GLY A 222 -8.32 35.64 2.67
CA GLY A 222 -8.21 34.59 1.64
C GLY A 222 -6.76 34.08 1.56
N PHE A 223 -6.56 32.81 1.18
CA PHE A 223 -5.19 32.25 1.10
C PHE A 223 -4.29 33.04 0.12
N ALA A 224 -4.81 33.46 -1.04
CA ALA A 224 -4.11 34.29 -2.00
C ALA A 224 -3.71 35.66 -1.41
N GLU A 225 -4.63 36.30 -0.66
CA GLU A 225 -4.36 37.54 0.02
C GLU A 225 -3.25 37.42 1.07
N ALA A 226 -3.33 36.36 1.89
CA ALA A 226 -2.28 36.03 2.86
C ALA A 226 -0.91 35.79 2.20
N ALA A 227 -0.89 35.06 1.08
CA ALA A 227 0.33 34.83 0.30
C ALA A 227 0.90 36.15 -0.28
N ALA A 228 0.06 37.03 -0.82
CA ALA A 228 0.46 38.33 -1.35
C ALA A 228 1.03 39.24 -0.25
N LEU A 229 0.41 39.30 0.92
CA LEU A 229 0.93 40.05 2.07
C LEU A 229 2.30 39.53 2.53
N CYS A 230 2.45 38.19 2.59
CA CYS A 230 3.75 37.60 2.91
C CYS A 230 4.81 37.90 1.87
N TYR A 231 4.46 37.86 0.58
CA TYR A 231 5.39 38.26 -0.49
C TYR A 231 5.85 39.74 -0.36
N GLN A 232 4.91 40.65 -0.13
CA GLN A 232 5.20 42.07 0.10
C GLN A 232 6.08 42.26 1.34
N GLY A 233 5.87 41.45 2.38
CA GLY A 233 6.71 41.38 3.56
C GLY A 233 8.07 40.73 3.36
N ARG A 234 8.41 40.34 2.14
CA ARG A 234 9.66 39.62 1.79
C ARG A 234 9.86 38.30 2.53
N VAL A 235 8.76 37.60 2.82
CA VAL A 235 8.77 36.25 3.39
C VAL A 235 9.08 35.24 2.29
N SER A 236 9.98 34.31 2.56
CA SER A 236 10.27 33.23 1.62
C SER A 236 9.12 32.24 1.57
N LEU A 237 8.40 32.18 0.44
CA LEU A 237 7.28 31.29 0.15
C LEU A 237 7.70 30.01 -0.58
N SER A 238 8.97 29.65 -0.47
CA SER A 238 9.55 28.43 -1.05
C SER A 238 10.37 27.71 0.00
N ALA A 239 10.28 26.39 0.02
CA ALA A 239 11.09 25.54 0.88
C ALA A 239 11.34 24.17 0.25
N THR A 240 12.50 23.59 0.55
CA THR A 240 12.75 22.17 0.39
C THR A 240 12.34 21.45 1.67
N GLY A 241 11.82 20.22 1.53
CA GLY A 241 11.56 19.31 2.62
C GLY A 241 12.36 18.04 2.47
N PHE A 242 12.67 17.42 3.58
CA PHE A 242 13.38 16.15 3.62
C PHE A 242 12.75 15.27 4.69
N TYR A 243 12.61 13.99 4.37
CA TYR A 243 12.16 12.98 5.31
C TYR A 243 13.02 11.72 5.18
N ARG A 244 13.31 11.11 6.29
CA ARG A 244 13.86 9.77 6.40
C ARG A 244 13.01 8.96 7.37
N THR A 245 12.70 7.73 7.00
CA THR A 245 11.91 6.85 7.87
C THR A 245 12.64 6.61 9.20
N PRO A 246 12.01 6.89 10.35
CA PRO A 246 12.63 6.71 11.65
C PRO A 246 12.67 5.24 12.08
N LYS A 247 13.37 4.96 13.19
CA LYS A 247 13.39 3.67 13.91
C LYS A 247 13.88 2.47 13.08
N LEU A 248 14.46 2.67 11.90
CA LEU A 248 15.03 1.57 11.12
C LEU A 248 16.43 1.22 11.62
N ASP A 249 16.63 -0.06 11.93
CA ASP A 249 17.90 -0.65 12.34
C ASP A 249 17.99 -2.07 11.78
N TRP A 250 18.82 -2.28 10.74
CA TRP A 250 18.90 -3.54 10.03
C TRP A 250 20.34 -3.96 9.72
N ASP A 251 20.79 -5.03 10.34
CA ASP A 251 22.04 -5.71 9.99
C ASP A 251 21.78 -6.73 8.86
N ARG A 252 22.15 -6.38 7.66
CA ARG A 252 21.94 -7.22 6.47
C ARG A 252 22.76 -8.51 6.48
N LEU A 253 23.91 -8.52 7.13
CA LEU A 253 24.78 -9.70 7.15
C LEU A 253 24.25 -10.74 8.13
N ARG A 254 23.71 -10.29 9.25
CA ARG A 254 23.14 -11.16 10.28
C ARG A 254 21.67 -11.47 10.02
N GLY A 255 20.98 -10.64 9.20
CA GLY A 255 19.54 -10.74 9.01
C GLY A 255 18.75 -10.45 10.29
N GLN A 256 19.22 -9.47 11.09
CA GLN A 256 18.63 -9.13 12.39
C GLN A 256 18.38 -7.64 12.54
N GLY A 257 17.35 -7.27 13.30
CA GLY A 257 17.00 -5.89 13.63
C GLY A 257 15.58 -5.49 13.25
N ARG A 258 15.38 -4.19 13.04
CA ARG A 258 14.08 -3.59 12.63
C ARG A 258 14.18 -3.07 11.20
N PRO A 259 13.93 -3.91 10.16
CA PRO A 259 13.97 -3.48 8.77
C PRO A 259 12.73 -2.69 8.35
N PHE A 260 11.59 -2.84 9.04
CA PHE A 260 10.33 -2.24 8.67
C PHE A 260 9.86 -1.21 9.69
N PHE A 261 9.31 -0.10 9.21
CA PHE A 261 8.79 0.96 10.06
C PHE A 261 7.53 0.47 10.79
N TYR A 262 6.60 -0.11 10.03
CA TYR A 262 5.38 -0.74 10.53
C TYR A 262 4.97 -1.90 9.61
N PHE A 263 3.89 -2.60 9.97
CA PHE A 263 3.29 -3.64 9.15
C PHE A 263 1.88 -3.23 8.72
N ALA A 264 1.54 -3.51 7.47
CA ALA A 264 0.18 -3.52 6.99
C ALA A 264 -0.38 -4.94 7.04
N TYR A 265 -1.66 -5.07 7.36
CA TYR A 265 -2.34 -6.35 7.52
C TYR A 265 -3.52 -6.45 6.58
N GLY A 266 -3.84 -7.66 6.17
CA GLY A 266 -5.01 -7.94 5.37
C GLY A 266 -5.45 -9.38 5.47
N ALA A 267 -6.66 -9.65 5.02
CA ALA A 267 -7.14 -11.01 4.81
C ALA A 267 -8.09 -11.04 3.62
N ALA A 268 -8.06 -12.14 2.86
CA ALA A 268 -8.96 -12.39 1.76
C ALA A 268 -9.62 -13.76 1.92
N CYS A 269 -10.92 -13.83 1.62
CA CYS A 269 -11.67 -15.08 1.52
C CYS A 269 -12.14 -15.24 0.09
N THR A 270 -11.64 -16.25 -0.60
CA THR A 270 -11.96 -16.51 -2.02
C THR A 270 -12.66 -17.84 -2.19
N GLU A 271 -13.74 -17.84 -2.94
CA GLU A 271 -14.48 -19.05 -3.36
C GLU A 271 -14.40 -19.22 -4.87
N VAL A 272 -14.07 -20.41 -5.31
CA VAL A 272 -13.90 -20.76 -6.72
C VAL A 272 -14.73 -22.00 -7.07
N VAL A 273 -15.04 -22.16 -8.35
CA VAL A 273 -15.52 -23.40 -8.93
C VAL A 273 -14.55 -23.85 -10.03
N VAL A 274 -14.31 -25.15 -10.11
CA VAL A 274 -13.41 -25.75 -11.10
C VAL A 274 -14.14 -26.92 -11.77
N ASP A 275 -14.09 -26.98 -13.09
CA ASP A 275 -14.45 -28.15 -13.87
C ASP A 275 -13.26 -29.10 -13.88
N THR A 276 -13.42 -30.28 -13.25
CA THR A 276 -12.33 -31.25 -13.12
C THR A 276 -12.02 -32.01 -14.42
N LEU A 277 -12.87 -31.91 -15.43
CA LEU A 277 -12.64 -32.53 -16.74
C LEU A 277 -11.83 -31.62 -17.68
N THR A 278 -12.11 -30.32 -17.64
CA THR A 278 -11.50 -29.35 -18.57
C THR A 278 -10.41 -28.50 -17.91
N GLY A 279 -10.44 -28.36 -16.57
CA GLY A 279 -9.59 -27.44 -15.83
C GLY A 279 -10.09 -26.00 -15.86
N GLU A 280 -11.21 -25.71 -16.51
CA GLU A 280 -11.82 -24.39 -16.47
C GLU A 280 -12.25 -24.03 -15.05
N TYR A 281 -12.09 -22.74 -14.70
CA TYR A 281 -12.42 -22.26 -13.37
C TYR A 281 -13.14 -20.91 -13.44
N ARG A 282 -13.82 -20.56 -12.35
CA ARG A 282 -14.33 -19.22 -12.08
C ARG A 282 -14.14 -18.84 -10.62
N ILE A 283 -13.84 -17.58 -10.39
CA ILE A 283 -13.86 -16.99 -9.04
C ILE A 283 -15.29 -16.52 -8.79
N LEU A 284 -16.00 -17.21 -7.92
CA LEU A 284 -17.40 -16.92 -7.62
C LEU A 284 -17.53 -15.71 -6.70
N ARG A 285 -16.67 -15.66 -5.67
CA ARG A 285 -16.72 -14.59 -4.67
C ARG A 285 -15.36 -14.36 -4.05
N ALA A 286 -15.02 -13.08 -3.85
CA ALA A 286 -13.91 -12.65 -3.03
C ALA A 286 -14.39 -11.58 -2.03
N ASP A 287 -14.03 -11.78 -0.76
CA ASP A 287 -14.24 -10.84 0.33
C ASP A 287 -12.87 -10.45 0.90
N ILE A 288 -12.57 -9.16 0.95
CA ILE A 288 -11.26 -8.66 1.38
C ILE A 288 -11.43 -7.60 2.45
N LEU A 289 -10.64 -7.69 3.51
CA LEU A 289 -10.51 -6.68 4.54
C LEU A 289 -9.04 -6.31 4.68
N GLN A 290 -8.72 -5.04 4.43
CA GLN A 290 -7.34 -4.53 4.39
C GLN A 290 -7.13 -3.41 5.39
N ASP A 291 -6.06 -3.50 6.16
CA ASP A 291 -5.57 -2.42 7.01
C ASP A 291 -4.61 -1.53 6.18
N CYS A 292 -5.01 -0.29 5.99
CA CYS A 292 -4.17 0.75 5.39
C CYS A 292 -3.95 1.93 6.35
N GLY A 293 -4.23 1.74 7.65
CA GLY A 293 -4.23 2.81 8.63
C GLY A 293 -5.33 3.84 8.34
N ALA A 294 -5.07 5.11 8.65
CA ALA A 294 -5.98 6.20 8.29
C ALA A 294 -5.85 6.52 6.80
N SER A 295 -6.84 6.09 6.01
CA SER A 295 -6.80 6.29 4.55
C SER A 295 -6.76 7.77 4.17
N LEU A 296 -5.80 8.16 3.36
CA LEU A 296 -5.73 9.49 2.74
C LEU A 296 -6.79 9.69 1.66
N ASN A 297 -7.13 8.60 0.94
CA ASN A 297 -8.12 8.61 -0.12
C ASN A 297 -8.75 7.23 -0.27
N PRO A 298 -9.88 6.97 0.42
CA PRO A 298 -10.51 5.64 0.43
C PRO A 298 -10.85 5.09 -0.95
N ALA A 299 -11.24 5.94 -1.91
CA ALA A 299 -11.57 5.49 -3.26
C ALA A 299 -10.34 4.94 -4.00
N LEU A 300 -9.18 5.61 -3.86
CA LEU A 300 -7.93 5.13 -4.42
C LEU A 300 -7.46 3.85 -3.72
N ASP A 301 -7.56 3.79 -2.39
CA ASP A 301 -7.10 2.64 -1.63
C ASP A 301 -7.91 1.39 -1.95
N LEU A 302 -9.23 1.49 -2.03
CA LEU A 302 -10.10 0.39 -2.47
C LEU A 302 -9.73 -0.09 -3.88
N GLY A 303 -9.59 0.84 -4.83
CA GLY A 303 -9.20 0.50 -6.20
C GLY A 303 -7.83 -0.18 -6.30
N GLN A 304 -6.87 0.18 -5.43
CA GLN A 304 -5.56 -0.48 -5.38
C GLN A 304 -5.66 -1.91 -4.83
N ILE A 305 -6.52 -2.16 -3.84
CA ILE A 305 -6.76 -3.50 -3.30
C ILE A 305 -7.45 -4.38 -4.35
N GLU A 306 -8.48 -3.87 -5.01
CA GLU A 306 -9.19 -4.57 -6.09
C GLU A 306 -8.26 -4.94 -7.24
N GLY A 307 -7.47 -3.97 -7.72
CA GLY A 307 -6.49 -4.18 -8.79
C GLY A 307 -5.39 -5.17 -8.40
N GLY A 308 -4.87 -5.07 -7.18
CA GLY A 308 -3.87 -6.00 -6.65
C GLY A 308 -4.39 -7.44 -6.53
N TYR A 309 -5.65 -7.62 -6.10
CA TYR A 309 -6.28 -8.93 -6.05
C TYR A 309 -6.40 -9.57 -7.45
N VAL A 310 -6.91 -8.82 -8.43
CA VAL A 310 -7.09 -9.33 -9.80
C VAL A 310 -5.73 -9.71 -10.42
N GLN A 311 -4.70 -8.89 -10.21
CA GLN A 311 -3.35 -9.22 -10.66
C GLN A 311 -2.80 -10.49 -9.98
N GLY A 312 -2.98 -10.61 -8.67
CA GLY A 312 -2.57 -11.81 -7.91
C GLY A 312 -3.31 -13.07 -8.38
N ALA A 313 -4.60 -12.96 -8.70
CA ALA A 313 -5.38 -14.06 -9.26
C ALA A 313 -4.83 -14.49 -10.63
N GLY A 314 -4.45 -13.54 -11.48
CA GLY A 314 -3.84 -13.82 -12.79
C GLY A 314 -2.57 -14.66 -12.68
N TRP A 315 -1.68 -14.34 -11.77
CA TRP A 315 -0.44 -15.09 -11.55
C TRP A 315 -0.67 -16.55 -11.14
N LEU A 316 -1.79 -16.82 -10.49
CA LEU A 316 -2.12 -18.17 -10.03
C LEU A 316 -2.95 -18.96 -11.04
N THR A 317 -3.33 -18.36 -12.16
CA THR A 317 -4.32 -18.96 -13.06
C THR A 317 -3.93 -18.87 -14.53
N THR A 318 -4.04 -17.70 -15.16
CA THR A 318 -3.92 -17.55 -16.62
C THR A 318 -2.56 -17.07 -17.10
N GLU A 319 -1.78 -16.44 -16.23
CA GLU A 319 -0.48 -15.90 -16.58
C GLU A 319 0.59 -16.99 -16.50
N GLU A 320 1.22 -17.27 -17.65
CA GLU A 320 2.24 -18.30 -17.76
C GLU A 320 3.45 -17.77 -18.55
N LEU A 321 4.65 -18.04 -18.03
CA LEU A 321 5.90 -17.75 -18.71
C LEU A 321 6.41 -19.02 -19.41
N VAL A 322 6.40 -19.01 -20.72
CA VAL A 322 6.84 -20.14 -21.55
C VAL A 322 8.09 -19.76 -22.32
N TRP A 323 9.16 -20.56 -22.19
CA TRP A 323 10.41 -20.43 -22.94
C TRP A 323 10.57 -21.57 -23.92
N ASP A 324 11.19 -21.28 -25.06
CA ASP A 324 11.62 -22.33 -26.01
C ASP A 324 12.94 -22.96 -25.55
N GLU A 325 13.35 -24.03 -26.24
CA GLU A 325 14.60 -24.77 -26.01
C GLU A 325 15.87 -23.89 -26.04
N ARG A 326 15.80 -22.73 -26.67
CA ARG A 326 16.89 -21.74 -26.75
C ARG A 326 16.81 -20.66 -25.68
N GLY A 327 15.90 -20.77 -24.71
CA GLY A 327 15.71 -19.80 -23.64
C GLY A 327 15.03 -18.50 -24.06
N ARG A 328 14.35 -18.47 -25.21
CA ARG A 328 13.60 -17.28 -25.66
C ARG A 328 12.20 -17.33 -25.10
N LEU A 329 11.79 -16.24 -24.46
CA LEU A 329 10.43 -16.09 -23.93
C LEU A 329 9.41 -16.05 -25.09
N ARG A 330 8.44 -16.95 -25.04
CA ARG A 330 7.36 -17.09 -26.06
C ARG A 330 6.12 -16.26 -25.68
N THR A 331 5.89 -16.06 -24.39
CA THR A 331 4.77 -15.30 -23.83
C THR A 331 5.20 -13.87 -23.50
N HIS A 332 5.64 -13.10 -24.48
CA HIS A 332 6.25 -11.77 -24.33
C HIS A 332 5.33 -10.60 -24.77
N ALA A 333 4.07 -10.88 -25.08
CA ALA A 333 3.12 -9.88 -25.55
C ALA A 333 1.71 -10.16 -25.00
N PRO A 334 0.81 -9.16 -24.94
CA PRO A 334 -0.57 -9.36 -24.45
C PRO A 334 -1.37 -10.44 -25.21
N SER A 335 -1.00 -10.71 -26.44
CA SER A 335 -1.61 -11.81 -27.25
C SER A 335 -1.24 -13.21 -26.76
N THR A 336 -0.13 -13.35 -26.05
CA THR A 336 0.41 -14.64 -25.59
C THR A 336 0.50 -14.75 -24.08
N TYR A 337 0.79 -13.65 -23.37
CA TYR A 337 0.77 -13.56 -21.91
C TYR A 337 -0.62 -13.09 -21.45
N LYS A 338 -1.38 -13.97 -20.83
CA LYS A 338 -2.81 -13.78 -20.57
C LYS A 338 -3.08 -13.18 -19.20
N ILE A 339 -2.96 -11.84 -19.09
CA ILE A 339 -3.44 -11.14 -17.92
C ILE A 339 -4.98 -11.24 -17.82
N PRO A 340 -5.56 -11.20 -16.61
CA PRO A 340 -7.01 -11.26 -16.42
C PRO A 340 -7.74 -10.16 -17.21
N ALA A 341 -8.80 -10.55 -17.89
CA ALA A 341 -9.74 -9.62 -18.51
C ALA A 341 -10.77 -9.12 -17.48
N CYS A 342 -11.55 -8.10 -17.83
CA CYS A 342 -12.61 -7.59 -16.96
C CYS A 342 -13.66 -8.65 -16.58
N SER A 343 -13.85 -9.67 -17.43
CA SER A 343 -14.75 -10.82 -17.18
C SER A 343 -14.22 -11.81 -16.14
N ASP A 344 -12.94 -11.78 -15.85
CA ASP A 344 -12.28 -12.77 -14.97
C ASP A 344 -12.29 -12.33 -13.49
N ARG A 345 -12.78 -11.11 -13.22
CA ARG A 345 -12.99 -10.66 -11.86
C ARG A 345 -14.02 -11.52 -11.12
N PRO A 346 -13.99 -11.60 -9.78
CA PRO A 346 -15.02 -12.30 -9.02
C PRO A 346 -16.44 -11.82 -9.36
N GLU A 347 -17.40 -12.73 -9.42
CA GLU A 347 -18.82 -12.37 -9.63
C GLU A 347 -19.33 -11.50 -8.48
N VAL A 348 -18.99 -11.87 -7.24
CA VAL A 348 -19.20 -11.06 -6.04
C VAL A 348 -17.84 -10.59 -5.53
N PHE A 349 -17.62 -9.30 -5.48
CA PHE A 349 -16.33 -8.71 -5.11
C PHE A 349 -16.52 -7.65 -4.03
N ASN A 350 -16.30 -8.01 -2.78
CA ASN A 350 -16.47 -7.17 -1.61
C ASN A 350 -15.10 -6.78 -1.06
N VAL A 351 -14.80 -5.50 -1.05
CA VAL A 351 -13.56 -4.96 -0.50
C VAL A 351 -13.89 -3.91 0.56
N ALA A 352 -13.26 -4.00 1.71
CA ALA A 352 -13.43 -3.06 2.80
C ALA A 352 -12.08 -2.69 3.43
N LEU A 353 -12.01 -1.49 4.01
CA LEU A 353 -10.88 -1.04 4.80
C LEU A 353 -11.13 -1.36 6.27
N TRP A 354 -10.06 -1.72 6.99
CA TRP A 354 -10.08 -1.88 8.45
C TRP A 354 -10.18 -0.50 9.12
N ASP A 355 -11.02 -0.37 10.15
CA ASP A 355 -11.27 0.88 10.88
C ASP A 355 -10.14 1.20 11.88
N GLY A 356 -8.90 0.97 11.51
CA GLY A 356 -7.74 1.18 12.35
C GLY A 356 -7.05 2.52 12.10
N ARG A 357 -6.22 2.91 13.06
CA ARG A 357 -5.24 3.98 12.90
C ARG A 357 -3.87 3.43 13.24
N ASN A 358 -2.86 3.84 12.52
CA ASN A 358 -1.49 3.47 12.84
C ASN A 358 -1.08 4.05 14.19
N VAL A 359 -0.30 3.29 14.95
CA VAL A 359 0.35 3.77 16.18
C VAL A 359 1.48 4.74 15.84
N GLU A 360 2.15 4.49 14.72
CA GLU A 360 3.23 5.35 14.25
C GLU A 360 2.69 6.61 13.59
N GLU A 361 3.31 7.75 13.88
CA GLU A 361 2.99 9.02 13.25
C GLU A 361 3.49 9.04 11.81
N THR A 362 2.57 8.89 10.87
CA THR A 362 2.78 9.06 9.44
C THR A 362 1.92 10.24 8.94
N ILE A 363 1.69 10.37 7.66
CA ILE A 363 0.76 11.39 7.11
C ILE A 363 -0.70 10.97 7.25
#